data_32556751bfde3964cd9aa71db7976154
#
_entry.id   32556751bfde3964cd9aa71db7976154
#
_cell.length_a   1.000
_cell.length_b   1.000
_cell.length_c   1.000
_cell.angle_alpha   90.00
_cell.angle_beta   90.00
_cell.angle_gamma   90.00
#
_symmetry.space_group_name_H-M   'P 1'
#
loop_
_entity.id
_entity.type
_entity.pdbx_description
1 polymer ?
#
loop_
_entity_poly.entity_id
_entity_poly.type
_entity_poly.pdbx_seq_one_letter_code
_entity_poly.pdbx_strand_id
1 'polypeptide(L)'
;MGAISNWQWTFAAKIALTEHGTGGMTMRKRIPTYELYGEETDQKPDFWLHCETLYSRSSLHNFEISLHRHDNFFQFLYVESGTGNVNFDGVLHSFRTPCAIIVPPNFNHGFAFSRNIVGHIVTVLQPQMPFLESGFGTSTADWMMRPKLVQMEGADEADLAFLALTMRHIQSEYQSRKMHKNSMLESLLKSSLVQIIRHALALQPEHDTWQSYREPRIERLLELIDRHFREHRPVSFYAGQLGLSATHLNRLTRRVAGAPVQHMIARKLIDMARRDLVAMPSSVQHVAYSLGFSDPAYFSRFSRK
;
A
#
# COMPACT_ATOMS: atom_id res chain seq x y z
N MET A 1 38.64 -3.11 18.03
CA MET A 1 38.58 -1.70 17.67
C MET A 1 38.28 -1.62 16.16
N GLY A 2 37.05 -1.48 15.78
CA GLY A 2 36.57 -1.42 14.41
C GLY A 2 35.55 -0.32 14.28
N ALA A 3 35.78 0.55 13.32
CA ALA A 3 35.11 1.81 13.09
C ALA A 3 33.60 1.65 12.90
N ILE A 4 32.82 2.28 13.75
CA ILE A 4 31.39 2.56 13.57
C ILE A 4 31.32 3.74 12.61
N SER A 5 30.84 3.50 11.41
CA SER A 5 30.70 4.49 10.35
C SER A 5 29.70 5.57 10.73
N ASN A 6 30.18 6.80 10.70
CA ASN A 6 29.52 8.08 10.89
C ASN A 6 28.45 8.35 9.79
N TRP A 7 27.23 7.88 9.95
CA TRP A 7 26.11 8.21 9.06
C TRP A 7 24.93 8.93 9.75
N GLN A 8 25.16 9.52 10.93
CA GLN A 8 24.09 10.11 11.76
C GLN A 8 23.98 11.64 11.74
N TRP A 9 24.79 12.40 10.98
CA TRP A 9 24.89 13.85 11.21
C TRP A 9 24.75 14.75 9.98
N THR A 10 23.80 14.53 9.04
CA THR A 10 23.63 15.53 7.96
C THR A 10 22.17 15.93 7.65
N PHE A 11 21.21 15.61 8.49
CA PHE A 11 19.78 15.83 8.17
C PHE A 11 19.09 17.04 8.83
N ALA A 12 19.76 17.78 9.69
CA ALA A 12 19.12 18.87 10.46
C ALA A 12 19.27 20.29 9.88
N ALA A 13 19.94 20.49 8.74
CA ALA A 13 20.39 21.83 8.35
C ALA A 13 19.84 22.42 7.05
N LYS A 14 18.76 21.87 6.43
CA LYS A 14 18.30 22.40 5.13
C LYS A 14 16.81 22.77 5.00
N ILE A 15 16.09 22.95 6.11
CA ILE A 15 14.68 23.44 6.10
C ILE A 15 14.56 24.82 6.80
N ALA A 16 15.54 25.68 6.70
CA ALA A 16 15.37 27.07 7.08
C ALA A 16 16.06 27.93 6.02
N LEU A 17 15.26 28.56 5.19
CA LEU A 17 15.50 29.79 4.43
C LEU A 17 14.85 29.72 3.03
N THR A 18 13.60 30.14 2.97
CA THR A 18 13.10 31.09 1.95
C THR A 18 11.67 31.47 2.30
N GLU A 19 11.53 32.41 3.20
CA GLU A 19 10.35 33.28 3.21
C GLU A 19 10.84 34.68 2.82
N HIS A 20 10.34 35.17 1.68
CA HIS A 20 9.94 36.56 1.43
C HIS A 20 9.53 36.72 -0.02
N GLY A 21 8.23 37.00 -0.24
CA GLY A 21 7.69 37.37 -1.55
C GLY A 21 6.17 37.43 -1.51
N THR A 22 5.65 38.62 -1.29
CA THR A 22 4.25 39.03 -1.29
C THR A 22 3.57 38.78 -2.63
N GLY A 23 2.39 38.14 -2.63
CA GLY A 23 1.55 38.01 -3.80
C GLY A 23 0.47 36.94 -3.57
N GLY A 24 -0.76 37.38 -3.22
CA GLY A 24 -1.88 36.47 -2.94
C GLY A 24 -2.33 35.68 -4.14
N MET A 25 -2.05 34.38 -4.09
CA MET A 25 -2.72 33.33 -4.83
C MET A 25 -2.69 32.11 -3.93
N THR A 26 -3.85 31.57 -3.60
CA THR A 26 -4.00 30.35 -2.81
C THR A 26 -3.28 29.19 -3.51
N MET A 27 -1.99 29.08 -3.29
CA MET A 27 -1.23 27.87 -3.68
C MET A 27 -1.78 26.69 -2.91
N ARG A 28 -2.44 25.77 -3.59
CA ARG A 28 -2.64 24.40 -3.09
C ARG A 28 -1.24 23.87 -2.75
N LYS A 29 -0.95 23.74 -1.46
CA LYS A 29 0.31 23.22 -0.94
C LYS A 29 0.53 21.84 -1.58
N ARG A 30 1.52 21.72 -2.46
CA ARG A 30 1.84 20.47 -3.13
C ARG A 30 2.25 19.46 -2.04
N ILE A 31 1.54 18.33 -1.95
CA ILE A 31 1.87 17.27 -1.00
C ILE A 31 3.16 16.61 -1.50
N PRO A 32 4.24 16.59 -0.70
CA PRO A 32 5.49 16.00 -1.14
C PRO A 32 5.34 14.48 -1.30
N THR A 33 5.99 13.94 -2.32
CA THR A 33 6.20 12.51 -2.52
C THR A 33 7.59 12.19 -1.99
N TYR A 34 7.69 11.24 -1.06
CA TYR A 34 8.97 10.81 -0.50
C TYR A 34 9.28 9.38 -0.88
N GLU A 35 10.53 9.13 -1.19
CA GLU A 35 11.12 7.80 -1.04
C GLU A 35 11.34 7.52 0.47
N LEU A 36 11.74 6.30 0.85
CA LEU A 36 11.67 5.81 2.24
C LEU A 36 12.28 6.74 3.30
N TYR A 37 13.26 7.57 2.92
CA TYR A 37 13.98 8.48 3.84
C TYR A 37 13.82 9.96 3.50
N GLY A 38 12.92 10.32 2.59
CA GLY A 38 12.71 11.72 2.20
C GLY A 38 13.82 12.27 1.28
N GLU A 39 14.63 11.40 0.69
CA GLU A 39 15.66 11.76 -0.28
C GLU A 39 15.18 11.44 -1.69
N GLU A 40 15.33 12.42 -2.61
CA GLU A 40 15.29 12.16 -4.04
C GLU A 40 16.60 11.44 -4.42
N THR A 41 16.60 10.11 -4.40
CA THR A 41 17.73 9.33 -4.88
C THR A 41 17.30 8.52 -6.10
N ASP A 42 18.06 8.64 -7.19
CA ASP A 42 17.94 7.80 -8.39
C ASP A 42 18.27 6.31 -8.14
N GLN A 43 18.58 5.92 -6.92
CA GLN A 43 18.94 4.56 -6.55
C GLN A 43 17.68 3.81 -6.08
N LYS A 44 17.38 2.69 -6.75
CA LYS A 44 16.34 1.75 -6.30
C LYS A 44 16.64 1.29 -4.88
N PRO A 45 15.63 1.23 -3.98
CA PRO A 45 15.84 0.73 -2.61
C PRO A 45 16.42 -0.69 -2.66
N ASP A 46 17.52 -0.90 -1.95
CA ASP A 46 18.22 -2.19 -1.88
C ASP A 46 17.52 -3.20 -0.94
N PHE A 47 16.24 -2.98 -0.66
CA PHE A 47 15.44 -3.83 0.23
C PHE A 47 14.00 -3.95 -0.28
N TRP A 48 13.41 -5.11 -0.04
CA TRP A 48 12.00 -5.34 -0.33
C TRP A 48 11.10 -5.07 0.89
N LEU A 49 11.64 -5.18 2.12
CA LEU A 49 10.98 -4.91 3.39
C LEU A 49 11.92 -4.15 4.31
N HIS A 50 11.40 -3.11 4.96
CA HIS A 50 12.03 -2.37 6.05
C HIS A 50 11.15 -2.43 7.29
N CYS A 51 11.76 -2.58 8.47
CA CYS A 51 11.03 -2.61 9.74
C CYS A 51 11.77 -1.81 10.80
N GLU A 52 11.04 -0.93 11.46
CA GLU A 52 11.54 -0.12 12.59
C GLU A 52 10.46 0.10 13.65
N THR A 53 10.84 0.57 14.84
CA THR A 53 9.87 0.93 15.86
C THR A 53 9.22 2.28 15.53
N LEU A 54 7.96 2.46 15.92
CA LEU A 54 7.27 3.75 15.76
C LEU A 54 7.99 4.86 16.52
N TYR A 55 8.55 4.54 17.68
CA TYR A 55 9.32 5.49 18.46
C TYR A 55 10.56 5.97 17.70
N SER A 56 11.39 5.06 17.17
CA SER A 56 12.62 5.44 16.44
C SER A 56 12.29 6.29 15.22
N ARG A 57 11.24 5.95 14.49
CA ARG A 57 10.80 6.69 13.32
C ARG A 57 10.26 8.08 13.66
N SER A 58 9.33 8.16 14.61
CA SER A 58 8.62 9.40 14.90
C SER A 58 9.44 10.39 15.71
N SER A 59 10.37 9.93 16.56
CA SER A 59 11.24 10.81 17.35
C SER A 59 12.10 11.73 16.48
N LEU A 60 12.49 11.30 15.27
CA LEU A 60 13.22 12.12 14.30
C LEU A 60 12.41 13.30 13.77
N HIS A 61 11.09 13.25 13.91
CA HIS A 61 10.13 14.27 13.45
C HIS A 61 9.34 14.88 14.59
N ASN A 62 9.86 14.88 15.82
CA ASN A 62 9.16 15.37 17.02
C ASN A 62 7.78 14.71 17.22
N PHE A 63 7.62 13.46 16.83
CA PHE A 63 6.36 12.67 16.84
C PHE A 63 5.26 13.21 15.92
N GLU A 64 5.59 14.12 15.00
CA GLU A 64 4.68 14.65 13.98
C GLU A 64 5.26 14.39 12.59
N ILE A 65 4.62 13.53 11.82
CA ILE A 65 4.97 13.23 10.44
C ILE A 65 3.96 13.93 9.55
N SER A 66 4.40 14.97 8.85
CA SER A 66 3.58 15.78 7.96
C SER A 66 2.95 14.95 6.83
N LEU A 67 1.87 15.47 6.24
CA LEU A 67 1.18 14.84 5.13
C LEU A 67 2.12 14.64 3.93
N HIS A 68 2.31 13.40 3.51
CA HIS A 68 3.17 12.97 2.41
C HIS A 68 2.60 11.72 1.75
N ARG A 69 3.26 11.23 0.70
CA ARG A 69 2.92 9.94 0.07
C ARG A 69 4.17 9.22 -0.41
N HIS A 70 4.02 7.93 -0.62
CA HIS A 70 5.01 7.07 -1.27
C HIS A 70 4.39 6.42 -2.52
N ASP A 71 5.10 6.43 -3.63
CA ASP A 71 4.54 5.92 -4.89
C ASP A 71 4.55 4.39 -4.98
N ASN A 72 5.55 3.75 -4.33
CA ASN A 72 5.79 2.30 -4.48
C ASN A 72 5.79 1.53 -3.16
N PHE A 73 5.51 2.17 -2.03
CA PHE A 73 5.57 1.53 -0.74
C PHE A 73 4.19 1.30 -0.15
N PHE A 74 4.00 0.09 0.31
CA PHE A 74 2.91 -0.30 1.20
C PHE A 74 3.43 -0.21 2.64
N GLN A 75 2.74 0.50 3.51
CA GLN A 75 3.09 0.60 4.92
C GLN A 75 2.04 -0.07 5.79
N PHE A 76 2.52 -0.80 6.75
CA PHE A 76 1.74 -1.48 7.75
C PHE A 76 2.27 -1.12 9.13
N LEU A 77 1.42 -0.52 9.96
CA LEU A 77 1.75 -0.14 11.33
C LEU A 77 0.91 -0.98 12.28
N TYR A 78 1.54 -1.52 13.31
CA TYR A 78 0.86 -2.05 14.49
C TYR A 78 1.25 -1.23 15.71
N VAL A 79 0.26 -0.64 16.35
CA VAL A 79 0.43 0.24 17.51
C VAL A 79 -0.06 -0.51 18.73
N GLU A 80 0.86 -0.89 19.62
CA GLU A 80 0.59 -1.67 20.83
C GLU A 80 0.03 -0.77 21.95
N SER A 81 0.67 0.41 22.15
CA SER A 81 0.27 1.36 23.17
C SER A 81 0.63 2.80 22.80
N GLY A 82 0.04 3.76 23.50
CA GLY A 82 0.13 5.18 23.21
C GLY A 82 -1.15 5.71 22.57
N THR A 83 -1.12 6.94 22.10
CA THR A 83 -2.25 7.61 21.43
C THR A 83 -1.76 8.40 20.23
N GLY A 84 -2.67 8.78 19.36
CA GLY A 84 -2.30 9.62 18.22
C GLY A 84 -3.43 9.78 17.22
N ASN A 85 -3.05 10.41 16.11
CA ASN A 85 -3.93 10.61 14.97
C ASN A 85 -3.22 10.14 13.69
N VAL A 86 -3.98 9.56 12.78
CA VAL A 86 -3.58 9.38 11.39
C VAL A 86 -4.36 10.33 10.51
N ASN A 87 -3.66 10.96 9.57
CA ASN A 87 -4.26 11.81 8.55
C ASN A 87 -4.28 11.05 7.22
N PHE A 88 -5.47 10.83 6.66
CA PHE A 88 -5.64 10.27 5.33
C PHE A 88 -6.25 11.35 4.42
N ASP A 89 -5.49 11.79 3.40
CA ASP A 89 -5.92 12.81 2.43
C ASP A 89 -6.49 14.11 3.06
N GLY A 90 -5.97 14.52 4.22
CA GLY A 90 -6.42 15.71 4.93
C GLY A 90 -7.49 15.45 6.00
N VAL A 91 -8.01 14.22 6.09
CA VAL A 91 -8.98 13.83 7.13
C VAL A 91 -8.26 13.19 8.31
N LEU A 92 -8.43 13.77 9.50
CA LEU A 92 -7.82 13.27 10.73
C LEU A 92 -8.70 12.19 11.38
N HIS A 93 -8.07 11.07 11.70
CA HIS A 93 -8.68 9.97 12.44
C HIS A 93 -7.89 9.72 13.73
N SER A 94 -8.52 9.94 14.88
CA SER A 94 -7.93 9.56 16.17
C SER A 94 -8.00 8.05 16.36
N PHE A 95 -6.93 7.45 16.86
CA PHE A 95 -6.90 6.03 17.18
C PHE A 95 -6.75 5.77 18.67
N ARG A 96 -7.29 4.63 19.09
CA ARG A 96 -7.03 4.01 20.39
C ARG A 96 -6.17 2.77 20.17
N THR A 97 -5.37 2.43 21.13
CA THR A 97 -4.51 1.26 21.09
C THR A 97 -5.11 0.09 21.84
N PRO A 98 -4.89 -1.14 21.39
CA PRO A 98 -4.10 -1.50 20.21
C PRO A 98 -4.85 -1.21 18.89
N CYS A 99 -4.10 -0.89 17.83
CA CYS A 99 -4.68 -0.70 16.50
C CYS A 99 -3.68 -1.04 15.40
N ALA A 100 -4.19 -1.26 14.19
CA ALA A 100 -3.39 -1.40 12.99
C ALA A 100 -3.73 -0.29 11.98
N ILE A 101 -2.72 0.21 11.28
CA ILE A 101 -2.88 1.21 10.23
C ILE A 101 -2.27 0.65 8.96
N ILE A 102 -3.04 0.66 7.88
CA ILE A 102 -2.63 0.20 6.55
C ILE A 102 -2.61 1.41 5.62
N VAL A 103 -1.48 1.66 4.99
CA VAL A 103 -1.29 2.73 4.02
C VAL A 103 -0.79 2.12 2.72
N PRO A 104 -1.65 2.01 1.69
CA PRO A 104 -1.22 1.54 0.38
C PRO A 104 -0.44 2.62 -0.37
N PRO A 105 0.28 2.25 -1.45
CA PRO A 105 0.98 3.18 -2.31
C PRO A 105 0.08 4.29 -2.87
N ASN A 106 0.66 5.44 -3.11
CA ASN A 106 0.01 6.62 -3.70
C ASN A 106 -1.07 7.28 -2.84
N PHE A 107 -1.22 6.92 -1.56
CA PHE A 107 -2.12 7.61 -0.64
C PHE A 107 -1.39 8.64 0.21
N ASN A 108 -1.98 9.83 0.28
CA ASN A 108 -1.46 10.90 1.15
C ASN A 108 -1.77 10.55 2.60
N HIS A 109 -0.75 10.54 3.43
CA HIS A 109 -0.89 10.20 4.84
C HIS A 109 0.10 10.98 5.70
N GLY A 110 -0.24 11.10 6.98
CA GLY A 110 0.58 11.73 8.00
C GLY A 110 0.19 11.21 9.38
N PHE A 111 1.04 11.42 10.35
CA PHE A 111 0.84 10.87 11.69
C PHE A 111 1.20 11.90 12.76
N ALA A 112 0.47 11.87 13.85
CA ALA A 112 0.86 12.51 15.10
C ALA A 112 0.76 11.47 16.22
N PHE A 113 1.87 11.22 16.92
CA PHE A 113 1.97 10.20 17.96
C PHE A 113 2.27 10.82 19.31
N SER A 114 1.81 10.19 20.38
CA SER A 114 2.27 10.50 21.73
C SER A 114 3.72 10.06 21.94
N ARG A 115 4.44 10.72 22.84
CA ARG A 115 5.86 10.42 23.10
C ARG A 115 6.11 9.02 23.71
N ASN A 116 5.08 8.40 24.23
CA ASN A 116 5.11 7.04 24.77
C ASN A 116 4.60 5.98 23.80
N ILE A 117 4.60 6.29 22.50
CA ILE A 117 4.14 5.36 21.47
C ILE A 117 4.98 4.09 21.43
N VAL A 118 4.32 2.94 21.44
CA VAL A 118 4.93 1.63 21.28
C VAL A 118 4.29 0.92 20.10
N GLY A 119 5.11 0.36 19.24
CA GLY A 119 4.67 -0.37 18.06
C GLY A 119 5.74 -0.37 16.98
N HIS A 120 5.38 -0.90 15.82
CA HIS A 120 6.27 -1.08 14.69
C HIS A 120 5.64 -0.58 13.40
N ILE A 121 6.49 -0.14 12.49
CA ILE A 121 6.14 0.13 11.10
C ILE A 121 6.92 -0.81 10.20
N VAL A 122 6.22 -1.48 9.32
CA VAL A 122 6.78 -2.31 8.25
C VAL A 122 6.45 -1.64 6.92
N THR A 123 7.49 -1.33 6.17
CA THR A 123 7.39 -0.74 4.83
C THR A 123 7.84 -1.77 3.81
N VAL A 124 7.02 -2.04 2.81
CA VAL A 124 7.24 -3.07 1.80
C VAL A 124 7.16 -2.48 0.41
N LEU A 125 8.10 -2.85 -0.44
CA LEU A 125 8.07 -2.46 -1.84
C LEU A 125 6.97 -3.25 -2.58
N GLN A 126 5.95 -2.56 -3.09
CA GLN A 126 4.73 -3.17 -3.67
C GLN A 126 5.00 -4.25 -4.74
N PRO A 127 5.93 -4.08 -5.70
CA PRO A 127 6.19 -5.12 -6.71
C PRO A 127 6.67 -6.46 -6.13
N GLN A 128 7.08 -6.49 -4.86
CA GLN A 128 7.62 -7.66 -4.19
C GLN A 128 6.64 -8.28 -3.18
N MET A 129 5.34 -7.97 -3.29
CA MET A 129 4.29 -8.56 -2.48
C MET A 129 3.35 -9.50 -3.27
N PRO A 130 3.86 -10.46 -4.06
CA PRO A 130 3.01 -11.36 -4.85
C PRO A 130 2.10 -12.23 -3.97
N PHE A 131 2.46 -12.42 -2.69
CA PHE A 131 1.66 -13.18 -1.73
C PHE A 131 0.35 -12.49 -1.36
N LEU A 132 0.23 -11.17 -1.51
CA LEU A 132 -1.05 -10.47 -1.31
C LEU A 132 -2.07 -10.87 -2.37
N GLU A 133 -1.62 -11.12 -3.59
CA GLU A 133 -2.51 -11.48 -4.69
C GLU A 133 -2.86 -12.97 -4.68
N SER A 134 -1.89 -13.83 -4.39
CA SER A 134 -2.08 -15.29 -4.43
C SER A 134 -2.65 -15.88 -3.15
N GLY A 135 -2.52 -15.17 -2.01
CA GLY A 135 -2.82 -15.72 -0.69
C GLY A 135 -4.13 -15.26 -0.07
N PHE A 136 -4.70 -14.13 -0.54
CA PHE A 136 -5.86 -13.51 0.10
C PHE A 136 -7.11 -13.45 -0.77
N GLY A 137 -7.01 -13.80 -2.06
CA GLY A 137 -8.06 -13.53 -3.03
C GLY A 137 -8.15 -12.03 -3.39
N THR A 138 -8.78 -11.75 -4.52
CA THR A 138 -8.83 -10.39 -5.09
C THR A 138 -9.55 -9.39 -4.21
N SER A 139 -10.63 -9.80 -3.52
CA SER A 139 -11.41 -8.91 -2.65
C SER A 139 -10.63 -8.43 -1.43
N THR A 140 -9.82 -9.29 -0.82
CA THR A 140 -8.98 -8.91 0.33
C THR A 140 -7.78 -8.07 -0.10
N ALA A 141 -7.19 -8.37 -1.26
CA ALA A 141 -6.15 -7.53 -1.85
C ALA A 141 -6.68 -6.12 -2.15
N ASP A 142 -7.87 -5.99 -2.74
CA ASP A 142 -8.52 -4.70 -2.99
C ASP A 142 -8.87 -3.96 -1.68
N TRP A 143 -9.27 -4.68 -0.64
CA TRP A 143 -9.52 -4.10 0.68
C TRP A 143 -8.25 -3.48 1.26
N MET A 144 -7.10 -4.15 1.16
CA MET A 144 -5.80 -3.64 1.61
C MET A 144 -5.27 -2.47 0.77
N MET A 145 -5.73 -2.32 -0.48
CA MET A 145 -5.35 -1.20 -1.36
C MET A 145 -6.09 0.11 -1.06
N ARG A 146 -6.77 0.20 0.08
CA ARG A 146 -7.34 1.44 0.61
C ARG A 146 -6.75 1.71 1.98
N PRO A 147 -6.49 2.98 2.35
CA PRO A 147 -5.99 3.30 3.68
C PRO A 147 -6.99 2.85 4.75
N LYS A 148 -6.49 2.26 5.83
CA LYS A 148 -7.31 1.69 6.90
C LYS A 148 -6.74 2.06 8.26
N LEU A 149 -7.64 2.42 9.15
CA LEU A 149 -7.42 2.39 10.59
C LEU A 149 -8.30 1.27 11.15
N VAL A 150 -7.70 0.20 11.63
CA VAL A 150 -8.36 -0.94 12.24
C VAL A 150 -8.15 -0.86 13.74
N GLN A 151 -9.20 -0.49 14.46
CA GLN A 151 -9.20 -0.56 15.93
C GLN A 151 -9.24 -2.03 16.34
N MET A 152 -8.37 -2.44 17.26
CA MET A 152 -8.31 -3.83 17.74
C MET A 152 -9.07 -4.01 19.06
N GLU A 153 -9.99 -3.09 19.37
CA GLU A 153 -10.87 -3.18 20.53
C GLU A 153 -11.76 -4.43 20.43
N GLY A 154 -11.80 -5.22 21.51
CA GLY A 154 -12.53 -6.49 21.52
C GLY A 154 -11.83 -7.67 20.83
N ALA A 155 -10.59 -7.50 20.34
CA ALA A 155 -9.79 -8.62 19.87
C ALA A 155 -9.41 -9.55 21.02
N ASP A 156 -9.27 -10.83 20.73
CA ASP A 156 -8.79 -11.82 21.68
C ASP A 156 -7.37 -11.47 22.17
N GLU A 157 -7.11 -11.63 23.46
CA GLU A 157 -5.80 -11.31 24.05
C GLU A 157 -4.68 -12.16 23.44
N ALA A 158 -4.96 -13.42 23.07
CA ALA A 158 -4.00 -14.27 22.38
C ALA A 158 -3.67 -13.75 20.99
N ASP A 159 -4.62 -13.19 20.26
CA ASP A 159 -4.43 -12.59 18.96
C ASP A 159 -3.57 -11.31 19.04
N LEU A 160 -3.82 -10.47 20.04
CA LEU A 160 -3.02 -9.27 20.31
C LEU A 160 -1.59 -9.63 20.71
N ALA A 161 -1.42 -10.63 21.59
CA ALA A 161 -0.10 -11.13 21.97
C ALA A 161 0.67 -11.71 20.77
N PHE A 162 -0.03 -12.46 19.90
CA PHE A 162 0.52 -12.97 18.66
C PHE A 162 1.02 -11.85 17.74
N LEU A 163 0.21 -10.80 17.51
CA LEU A 163 0.59 -9.66 16.69
C LEU A 163 1.82 -8.95 17.26
N ALA A 164 1.81 -8.62 18.54
CA ALA A 164 2.91 -7.95 19.21
C ALA A 164 4.21 -8.77 19.12
N LEU A 165 4.13 -10.09 19.37
CA LEU A 165 5.28 -10.99 19.25
C LEU A 165 5.77 -11.06 17.80
N THR A 166 4.86 -11.20 16.85
CA THR A 166 5.19 -11.31 15.42
C THR A 166 5.89 -10.05 14.92
N MET A 167 5.44 -8.86 15.31
CA MET A 167 6.07 -7.60 14.94
C MET A 167 7.49 -7.49 15.50
N ARG A 168 7.72 -7.90 16.74
CA ARG A 168 9.07 -7.99 17.33
C ARG A 168 9.96 -9.00 16.57
N HIS A 169 9.38 -10.13 16.15
CA HIS A 169 10.10 -11.11 15.35
C HIS A 169 10.46 -10.57 13.95
N ILE A 170 9.56 -9.85 13.28
CA ILE A 170 9.86 -9.18 12.01
C ILE A 170 11.04 -8.22 12.17
N GLN A 171 11.07 -7.40 13.22
CA GLN A 171 12.17 -6.48 13.48
C GLN A 171 13.50 -7.23 13.74
N SER A 172 13.48 -8.27 14.57
CA SER A 172 14.66 -9.08 14.87
C SER A 172 15.17 -9.80 13.62
N GLU A 173 14.26 -10.39 12.83
CA GLU A 173 14.63 -11.08 11.61
C GLU A 173 15.14 -10.12 10.53
N TYR A 174 14.55 -8.92 10.43
CA TYR A 174 15.02 -7.87 9.54
C TYR A 174 16.49 -7.48 9.82
N GLN A 175 16.87 -7.42 11.09
CA GLN A 175 18.24 -7.12 11.52
C GLN A 175 19.19 -8.33 11.41
N SER A 176 18.65 -9.55 11.22
CA SER A 176 19.43 -10.78 11.19
C SER A 176 20.12 -10.99 9.83
N ARG A 177 21.12 -11.88 9.83
CA ARG A 177 21.77 -12.41 8.62
C ARG A 177 21.53 -13.91 8.44
N LYS A 178 20.41 -14.42 8.97
CA LYS A 178 20.08 -15.85 8.94
C LYS A 178 19.71 -16.31 7.52
N MET A 179 19.90 -17.58 7.26
CA MET A 179 19.42 -18.23 6.04
C MET A 179 17.89 -18.13 5.97
N HIS A 180 17.35 -18.02 4.76
CA HIS A 180 15.91 -17.92 4.50
C HIS A 180 15.19 -16.73 5.18
N LYS A 181 15.93 -15.68 5.53
CA LYS A 181 15.42 -14.45 6.14
C LYS A 181 14.19 -13.91 5.40
N ASN A 182 14.25 -13.78 4.07
CA ASN A 182 13.15 -13.22 3.28
C ASN A 182 11.88 -14.07 3.37
N SER A 183 12.00 -15.39 3.31
CA SER A 183 10.86 -16.31 3.46
C SER A 183 10.24 -16.24 4.86
N MET A 184 11.05 -16.05 5.89
CA MET A 184 10.59 -15.86 7.26
C MET A 184 9.84 -14.53 7.40
N LEU A 185 10.40 -13.42 6.91
CA LEU A 185 9.78 -12.10 6.93
C LEU A 185 8.44 -12.10 6.18
N GLU A 186 8.37 -12.73 5.01
CA GLU A 186 7.13 -12.88 4.24
C GLU A 186 6.06 -13.64 5.03
N SER A 187 6.42 -14.77 5.65
CA SER A 187 5.49 -15.59 6.43
C SER A 187 4.95 -14.83 7.66
N LEU A 188 5.83 -14.14 8.39
CA LEU A 188 5.45 -13.34 9.55
C LEU A 188 4.55 -12.17 9.18
N LEU A 189 4.88 -11.44 8.11
CA LEU A 189 4.06 -10.33 7.62
C LEU A 189 2.68 -10.82 7.17
N LYS A 190 2.64 -11.92 6.41
CA LYS A 190 1.39 -12.53 5.96
C LYS A 190 0.50 -12.95 7.13
N SER A 191 1.07 -13.59 8.15
CA SER A 191 0.33 -14.01 9.36
C SER A 191 -0.24 -12.81 10.10
N SER A 192 0.52 -11.71 10.25
CA SER A 192 0.06 -10.47 10.87
C SER A 192 -1.10 -9.85 10.11
N LEU A 193 -1.01 -9.78 8.77
CA LEU A 193 -2.06 -9.23 7.93
C LEU A 193 -3.33 -10.09 8.00
N VAL A 194 -3.21 -11.43 7.99
CA VAL A 194 -4.36 -12.35 8.16
C VAL A 194 -5.10 -12.06 9.45
N GLN A 195 -4.38 -11.90 10.55
CA GLN A 195 -4.99 -11.68 11.86
C GLN A 195 -5.75 -10.36 11.92
N ILE A 196 -5.16 -9.29 11.41
CA ILE A 196 -5.81 -7.97 11.36
C ILE A 196 -7.04 -7.97 10.44
N ILE A 197 -6.94 -8.61 9.28
CA ILE A 197 -8.06 -8.74 8.36
C ILE A 197 -9.21 -9.51 9.02
N ARG A 198 -8.94 -10.63 9.67
CA ARG A 198 -9.95 -11.40 10.39
C ARG A 198 -10.69 -10.56 11.42
N HIS A 199 -9.94 -9.80 12.24
CA HIS A 199 -10.52 -8.92 13.24
C HIS A 199 -11.35 -7.80 12.59
N ALA A 200 -10.81 -7.12 11.58
CA ALA A 200 -11.53 -6.06 10.86
C ALA A 200 -12.85 -6.57 10.24
N LEU A 201 -12.87 -7.83 9.80
CA LEU A 201 -14.04 -8.46 9.23
C LEU A 201 -15.08 -8.85 10.30
N ALA A 202 -14.62 -9.31 11.44
CA ALA A 202 -15.50 -9.68 12.55
C ALA A 202 -16.24 -8.47 13.15
N LEU A 203 -15.63 -7.28 13.12
CA LEU A 203 -16.24 -6.04 13.63
C LEU A 203 -17.30 -5.44 12.70
N GLN A 204 -17.46 -5.94 11.48
CA GLN A 204 -18.42 -5.45 10.50
C GLN A 204 -19.44 -6.54 10.10
N PRO A 205 -20.18 -7.17 11.05
CA PRO A 205 -21.08 -8.26 10.71
C PRO A 205 -22.31 -7.83 9.89
N GLU A 206 -22.66 -6.55 9.83
CA GLU A 206 -23.92 -6.09 9.23
C GLU A 206 -23.80 -4.96 8.20
N HIS A 207 -22.64 -4.38 7.99
CA HIS A 207 -22.51 -3.41 6.92
C HIS A 207 -22.06 -4.07 5.61
N ASP A 208 -23.03 -4.28 4.79
CA ASP A 208 -23.21 -4.35 3.33
C ASP A 208 -21.98 -4.16 2.41
N THR A 209 -20.80 -3.80 2.92
CA THR A 209 -19.58 -3.66 2.15
C THR A 209 -18.97 -5.02 1.78
N TRP A 210 -19.13 -6.06 2.61
CA TRP A 210 -18.65 -7.41 2.28
C TRP A 210 -19.66 -8.20 1.44
N GLN A 211 -20.96 -8.00 1.63
CA GLN A 211 -21.96 -8.51 0.67
C GLN A 211 -21.86 -7.77 -0.67
N SER A 212 -21.46 -6.49 -0.65
CA SER A 212 -21.12 -5.73 -1.86
C SER A 212 -19.86 -6.25 -2.56
N TYR A 213 -18.85 -6.75 -1.81
CA TYR A 213 -17.65 -7.40 -2.36
C TYR A 213 -17.87 -8.87 -2.71
N ARG A 214 -18.86 -9.53 -2.11
CA ARG A 214 -19.44 -10.80 -2.56
C ARG A 214 -20.54 -10.62 -3.62
N GLU A 215 -20.55 -9.53 -4.33
CA GLU A 215 -21.32 -9.49 -5.56
C GLU A 215 -20.68 -10.50 -6.51
N PRO A 216 -21.28 -11.67 -6.72
CA PRO A 216 -20.68 -12.75 -7.54
C PRO A 216 -20.29 -12.28 -8.93
N ARG A 217 -20.94 -11.20 -9.40
CA ARG A 217 -20.66 -10.56 -10.69
C ARG A 217 -19.35 -9.78 -10.69
N ILE A 218 -18.92 -9.21 -9.55
CA ILE A 218 -17.63 -8.53 -9.44
C ILE A 218 -16.49 -9.56 -9.38
N GLU A 219 -16.63 -10.62 -8.61
CA GLU A 219 -15.65 -11.72 -8.59
C GLU A 219 -15.49 -12.31 -9.98
N ARG A 220 -16.62 -12.58 -10.63
CA ARG A 220 -16.60 -13.08 -12.01
C ARG A 220 -16.03 -12.10 -13.01
N LEU A 221 -16.24 -10.77 -12.82
CA LEU A 221 -15.62 -9.74 -13.63
C LEU A 221 -14.09 -9.74 -13.48
N LEU A 222 -13.58 -9.84 -12.25
CA LEU A 222 -12.14 -9.89 -11.99
C LEU A 222 -11.49 -11.12 -12.65
N GLU A 223 -12.12 -12.30 -12.56
CA GLU A 223 -11.68 -13.50 -13.28
C GLU A 223 -11.66 -13.30 -14.80
N LEU A 224 -12.70 -12.66 -15.35
CA LEU A 224 -12.77 -12.35 -16.78
C LEU A 224 -11.71 -11.34 -17.19
N ILE A 225 -11.43 -10.32 -16.37
CA ILE A 225 -10.35 -9.38 -16.62
C ILE A 225 -9.01 -10.13 -16.61
N ASP A 226 -8.74 -10.96 -15.61
CA ASP A 226 -7.51 -11.75 -15.51
C ASP A 226 -7.29 -12.67 -16.71
N ARG A 227 -8.35 -13.20 -17.26
CA ARG A 227 -8.31 -14.08 -18.44
C ARG A 227 -8.12 -13.34 -19.76
N HIS A 228 -8.72 -12.17 -19.90
CA HIS A 228 -8.88 -11.48 -21.19
C HIS A 228 -8.22 -10.09 -21.29
N PHE A 229 -7.51 -9.61 -20.27
CA PHE A 229 -6.94 -8.24 -20.28
C PHE A 229 -5.98 -7.98 -21.46
N ARG A 230 -5.26 -9.02 -21.91
CA ARG A 230 -4.34 -8.93 -23.07
C ARG A 230 -5.04 -8.84 -24.41
N GLU A 231 -6.33 -9.20 -24.47
CA GLU A 231 -7.12 -9.19 -25.70
C GLU A 231 -7.75 -7.83 -25.99
N HIS A 232 -7.58 -6.84 -25.10
CA HIS A 232 -8.14 -5.49 -25.22
C HIS A 232 -9.64 -5.47 -25.53
N ARG A 233 -10.42 -6.43 -24.98
CA ARG A 233 -11.86 -6.53 -25.19
C ARG A 233 -12.59 -5.28 -24.70
N PRO A 234 -13.64 -4.83 -25.42
CA PRO A 234 -14.45 -3.71 -24.97
C PRO A 234 -15.26 -4.06 -23.72
N VAL A 235 -15.70 -3.04 -22.96
CA VAL A 235 -16.51 -3.23 -21.74
C VAL A 235 -17.79 -4.02 -22.00
N SER A 236 -18.37 -3.91 -23.20
CA SER A 236 -19.55 -4.66 -23.61
C SER A 236 -19.32 -6.18 -23.62
N PHE A 237 -18.11 -6.65 -23.92
CA PHE A 237 -17.75 -8.06 -23.81
C PHE A 237 -17.91 -8.58 -22.38
N TYR A 238 -17.31 -7.89 -21.42
CA TYR A 238 -17.40 -8.26 -20.00
C TYR A 238 -18.83 -8.17 -19.47
N ALA A 239 -19.55 -7.13 -19.87
CA ALA A 239 -20.95 -6.95 -19.49
C ALA A 239 -21.82 -8.10 -20.02
N GLY A 240 -21.64 -8.51 -21.28
CA GLY A 240 -22.36 -9.61 -21.89
C GLY A 240 -22.11 -10.95 -21.19
N GLN A 241 -20.84 -11.23 -20.78
CA GLN A 241 -20.49 -12.44 -20.01
C GLN A 241 -21.16 -12.50 -18.63
N LEU A 242 -21.59 -11.35 -18.11
CA LEU A 242 -22.23 -11.22 -16.79
C LEU A 242 -23.75 -11.01 -16.89
N GLY A 243 -24.33 -11.07 -18.10
CA GLY A 243 -25.74 -10.80 -18.33
C GLY A 243 -26.16 -9.36 -18.00
N LEU A 244 -25.25 -8.38 -18.17
CA LEU A 244 -25.46 -6.98 -17.86
C LEU A 244 -25.28 -6.09 -19.10
N SER A 245 -25.84 -4.87 -19.04
CA SER A 245 -25.42 -3.81 -19.96
C SER A 245 -24.12 -3.16 -19.51
N ALA A 246 -23.32 -2.60 -20.43
CA ALA A 246 -22.08 -1.89 -20.11
C ALA A 246 -22.30 -0.74 -19.10
N THR A 247 -23.43 -0.04 -19.22
CA THR A 247 -23.81 1.02 -18.27
C THR A 247 -24.08 0.49 -16.88
N HIS A 248 -24.79 -0.63 -16.77
CA HIS A 248 -25.09 -1.25 -15.49
C HIS A 248 -23.81 -1.78 -14.85
N LEU A 249 -22.95 -2.46 -15.62
CA LEU A 249 -21.67 -2.97 -15.12
C LEU A 249 -20.77 -1.81 -14.61
N ASN A 250 -20.64 -0.72 -15.35
CA ASN A 250 -19.88 0.44 -14.90
C ASN A 250 -20.46 1.10 -13.64
N ARG A 251 -21.77 1.13 -13.48
CA ARG A 251 -22.43 1.65 -12.26
C ARG A 251 -22.12 0.74 -11.07
N LEU A 252 -22.18 -0.59 -11.29
CA LEU A 252 -21.85 -1.59 -10.27
C LEU A 252 -20.38 -1.47 -9.83
N THR A 253 -19.43 -1.44 -10.78
CA THR A 253 -18.00 -1.35 -10.46
C THR A 253 -17.62 -0.02 -9.81
N ARG A 254 -18.22 1.11 -10.19
CA ARG A 254 -18.00 2.38 -9.49
C ARG A 254 -18.50 2.34 -8.04
N ARG A 255 -19.63 1.70 -7.79
CA ARG A 255 -20.19 1.55 -6.44
C ARG A 255 -19.33 0.65 -5.57
N VAL A 256 -18.86 -0.50 -6.12
CA VAL A 256 -18.17 -1.54 -5.35
C VAL A 256 -16.65 -1.33 -5.33
N ALA A 257 -16.04 -1.03 -6.49
CA ALA A 257 -14.58 -0.93 -6.66
C ALA A 257 -14.09 0.53 -6.85
N GLY A 258 -14.99 1.51 -6.77
CA GLY A 258 -14.64 2.93 -6.91
C GLY A 258 -14.24 3.37 -8.32
N ALA A 259 -14.21 2.47 -9.30
CA ALA A 259 -13.69 2.73 -10.64
C ALA A 259 -14.53 2.07 -11.74
N PRO A 260 -14.56 2.62 -12.97
CA PRO A 260 -15.19 1.96 -14.12
C PRO A 260 -14.34 0.77 -14.57
N VAL A 261 -14.96 -0.20 -15.25
CA VAL A 261 -14.33 -1.45 -15.75
C VAL A 261 -13.08 -1.18 -16.57
N GLN A 262 -13.10 -0.18 -17.44
CA GLN A 262 -11.94 0.16 -18.28
C GLN A 262 -10.73 0.60 -17.46
N HIS A 263 -10.95 1.24 -16.32
CA HIS A 263 -9.87 1.61 -15.39
C HIS A 263 -9.30 0.38 -14.68
N MET A 264 -10.15 -0.58 -14.32
CA MET A 264 -9.71 -1.86 -13.72
C MET A 264 -8.83 -2.66 -14.70
N ILE A 265 -9.23 -2.72 -15.98
CA ILE A 265 -8.45 -3.39 -17.04
C ILE A 265 -7.09 -2.65 -17.25
N ALA A 266 -7.14 -1.31 -17.33
CA ALA A 266 -5.92 -0.50 -17.51
C ALA A 266 -4.93 -0.70 -16.35
N ARG A 267 -5.44 -0.73 -15.11
CA ARG A 267 -4.62 -1.01 -13.92
C ARG A 267 -3.95 -2.39 -14.01
N LYS A 268 -4.71 -3.43 -14.38
CA LYS A 268 -4.14 -4.78 -14.56
C LYS A 268 -3.03 -4.81 -15.62
N LEU A 269 -3.23 -4.13 -16.76
CA LEU A 269 -2.21 -4.01 -17.81
C LEU A 269 -0.95 -3.31 -17.32
N ILE A 270 -1.09 -2.22 -16.56
CA ILE A 270 0.05 -1.47 -16.00
C ILE A 270 0.79 -2.32 -14.95
N ASP A 271 0.07 -3.03 -14.08
CA ASP A 271 0.67 -3.87 -13.05
C ASP A 271 1.46 -5.03 -13.68
N MET A 272 0.92 -5.66 -14.73
CA MET A 272 1.65 -6.70 -15.48
C MET A 272 2.85 -6.13 -16.22
N ALA A 273 2.73 -4.95 -16.83
CA ALA A 273 3.86 -4.27 -17.49
C ALA A 273 5.01 -4.02 -16.52
N ARG A 274 4.70 -3.51 -15.32
CA ARG A 274 5.71 -3.27 -14.27
C ARG A 274 6.40 -4.56 -13.84
N ARG A 275 5.67 -5.65 -13.68
CA ARG A 275 6.23 -6.97 -13.33
C ARG A 275 7.17 -7.47 -14.41
N ASP A 276 6.73 -7.44 -15.66
CA ASP A 276 7.52 -7.95 -16.78
C ASP A 276 8.81 -7.13 -16.98
N LEU A 277 8.77 -5.81 -16.79
CA LEU A 277 9.93 -4.94 -16.86
C LEU A 277 10.93 -5.14 -15.72
N VAL A 278 10.46 -5.58 -14.54
CA VAL A 278 11.33 -5.85 -13.37
C VAL A 278 11.89 -7.28 -13.40
N ALA A 279 11.08 -8.25 -13.82
CA ALA A 279 11.42 -9.68 -13.73
C ALA A 279 12.38 -10.15 -14.83
N MET A 280 12.42 -9.50 -15.98
CA MET A 280 13.27 -9.88 -17.12
C MET A 280 13.93 -8.67 -17.77
N PRO A 281 15.16 -8.79 -18.30
CA PRO A 281 15.80 -7.76 -19.10
C PRO A 281 15.13 -7.68 -20.49
N SER A 282 13.83 -7.38 -20.51
CA SER A 282 13.02 -7.29 -21.72
C SER A 282 12.94 -5.85 -22.21
N SER A 283 12.95 -5.66 -23.53
CA SER A 283 12.72 -4.34 -24.10
C SER A 283 11.26 -3.91 -23.87
N VAL A 284 11.03 -2.60 -23.74
CA VAL A 284 9.66 -2.03 -23.64
C VAL A 284 8.77 -2.50 -24.80
N GLN A 285 9.35 -2.70 -25.98
CA GLN A 285 8.67 -3.23 -27.15
C GLN A 285 8.19 -4.67 -26.95
N HIS A 286 9.03 -5.52 -26.37
CA HIS A 286 8.65 -6.92 -26.06
C HIS A 286 7.50 -6.97 -25.05
N VAL A 287 7.59 -6.16 -23.98
CA VAL A 287 6.52 -6.05 -22.97
C VAL A 287 5.23 -5.54 -23.60
N ALA A 288 5.28 -4.54 -24.48
CA ALA A 288 4.09 -4.07 -25.18
C ALA A 288 3.39 -5.19 -25.96
N TYR A 289 4.14 -5.97 -26.73
CA TYR A 289 3.58 -7.08 -27.51
C TYR A 289 3.05 -8.22 -26.61
N SER A 290 3.74 -8.57 -25.52
CA SER A 290 3.28 -9.60 -24.57
C SER A 290 1.96 -9.23 -23.88
N LEU A 291 1.69 -7.92 -23.76
CA LEU A 291 0.45 -7.37 -23.20
C LEU A 291 -0.62 -7.10 -24.27
N GLY A 292 -0.41 -7.53 -25.52
CA GLY A 292 -1.39 -7.44 -26.61
C GLY A 292 -1.46 -6.08 -27.31
N PHE A 293 -0.51 -5.17 -27.08
CA PHE A 293 -0.44 -3.90 -27.81
C PHE A 293 0.21 -4.12 -29.19
N SER A 294 -0.44 -3.65 -30.22
CA SER A 294 0.11 -3.69 -31.59
C SER A 294 1.12 -2.57 -31.86
N ASP A 295 1.07 -1.49 -31.08
CA ASP A 295 1.95 -0.32 -31.20
C ASP A 295 2.68 -0.01 -29.87
N PRO A 296 4.01 -0.24 -29.78
CA PRO A 296 4.78 0.09 -28.59
C PRO A 296 4.80 1.59 -28.24
N ALA A 297 4.64 2.47 -29.21
CA ALA A 297 4.56 3.90 -28.95
C ALA A 297 3.23 4.27 -28.26
N TYR A 298 2.15 3.61 -28.65
CA TYR A 298 0.87 3.73 -27.95
C TYR A 298 0.96 3.19 -26.52
N PHE A 299 1.57 2.01 -26.33
CA PHE A 299 1.83 1.45 -25.00
C PHE A 299 2.62 2.40 -24.11
N SER A 300 3.69 3.02 -24.63
CA SER A 300 4.51 3.99 -23.88
C SER A 300 3.70 5.23 -23.44
N ARG A 301 2.77 5.70 -24.26
CA ARG A 301 1.84 6.79 -23.88
C ARG A 301 0.78 6.33 -22.85
N PHE A 302 0.30 5.11 -23.00
CA PHE A 302 -0.68 4.51 -22.09
C PHE A 302 -0.11 4.31 -20.69
N SER A 303 1.15 3.84 -20.56
CA SER A 303 1.79 3.56 -19.28
C SER A 303 2.23 4.81 -18.50
N ARG A 304 2.26 6.00 -19.14
CA ARG A 304 2.58 7.28 -18.49
C ARG A 304 1.37 7.99 -17.86
N LYS A 305 0.15 7.53 -18.13
CA LYS A 305 -1.09 8.05 -17.54
C LYS A 305 -1.41 7.38 -16.22
#